data_634f76ca910c84e9695079715f0d4331
#
_entry.id   634f76ca910c84e9695079715f0d4331
#
_cell.length_a   1.000
_cell.length_b   1.000
_cell.length_c   1.000
_cell.angle_alpha   90.00
_cell.angle_beta   90.00
_cell.angle_gamma   90.00
#
_symmetry.space_group_name_H-M   'P 1'
#
loop_
_entity.id
_entity.type
_entity.pdbx_description
1 polymer ?
#
loop_
_entity_poly.entity_id
_entity_poly.type
_entity_poly.pdbx_seq_one_letter_code
_entity_poly.pdbx_strand_id
1 'polypeptide(L)'
;MFAGNTEELLRRVRRAVIAGQRVQVFTHRLDLCSGTDRVASHAGLDHPSLVAGSADDIRRAVRPETDMVAVDEAHFFGADLTEVADRVARDGVVVAGLDVTFAGRPFEPLPSLMALAERVDKLTASCTVCGADAIFHACVAPTHAAATEVVAEHVGGGEKYQARCRHHFRQ
;
A
#
# COMPACT_ATOMS: atom_id res chain seq x y z
N MET A 1 -1.04 -0.83 -8.54
CA MET A 1 -0.74 0.59 -8.79
C MET A 1 -1.92 1.25 -9.50
N PHE A 2 -2.07 2.56 -9.39
CA PHE A 2 -3.07 3.39 -10.08
C PHE A 2 -4.56 3.07 -9.78
N ALA A 3 -4.83 2.25 -8.77
CA ALA A 3 -6.19 1.83 -8.38
C ALA A 3 -6.80 2.69 -7.25
N GLY A 4 -6.09 3.70 -6.76
CA GLY A 4 -6.55 4.56 -5.67
C GLY A 4 -6.39 3.95 -4.27
N ASN A 5 -5.40 3.10 -4.05
CA ASN A 5 -5.17 2.44 -2.75
C ASN A 5 -5.05 3.45 -1.60
N THR A 6 -4.16 4.43 -1.73
CA THR A 6 -3.97 5.51 -0.75
C THR A 6 -5.24 6.34 -0.57
N GLU A 7 -5.99 6.61 -1.64
CA GLU A 7 -7.25 7.36 -1.57
C GLU A 7 -8.31 6.61 -0.74
N GLU A 8 -8.47 5.31 -0.97
CA GLU A 8 -9.39 4.48 -0.20
C GLU A 8 -8.94 4.34 1.27
N LEU A 9 -7.63 4.20 1.52
CA LEU A 9 -7.07 4.22 2.87
C LEU A 9 -7.47 5.53 3.58
N LEU A 10 -7.17 6.67 2.98
CA LEU A 10 -7.46 8.00 3.55
C LEU A 10 -8.95 8.25 3.73
N ARG A 11 -9.79 7.74 2.82
CA ARG A 11 -11.25 7.77 2.98
C ARG A 11 -11.69 7.03 4.27
N ARG A 12 -11.09 5.86 4.56
CA ARG A 12 -11.38 5.09 5.79
C ARG A 12 -10.85 5.82 7.03
N VAL A 13 -9.62 6.31 6.98
CA VAL A 13 -9.02 7.13 8.04
C VAL A 13 -9.94 8.30 8.39
N ARG A 14 -10.37 9.06 7.40
CA ARG A 14 -11.29 10.20 7.60
C ARG A 14 -12.60 9.79 8.27
N ARG A 15 -13.18 8.67 7.87
CA ARG A 15 -14.43 8.16 8.50
C ARG A 15 -14.21 7.78 9.96
N ALA A 16 -13.10 7.13 10.29
CA ALA A 16 -12.74 6.78 11.65
C ALA A 16 -12.56 8.03 12.53
N VAL A 17 -11.86 9.05 12.02
CA VAL A 17 -11.68 10.34 12.72
C VAL A 17 -13.03 11.03 12.95
N ILE A 18 -13.93 11.04 11.96
CA ILE A 18 -15.29 11.61 12.13
C ILE A 18 -16.08 10.82 13.18
N ALA A 19 -15.85 9.51 13.29
CA ALA A 19 -16.45 8.66 14.33
C ALA A 19 -15.80 8.83 15.71
N GLY A 20 -14.83 9.72 15.86
CA GLY A 20 -14.16 10.02 17.14
C GLY A 20 -13.04 9.04 17.49
N GLN A 21 -12.62 8.18 16.58
CA GLN A 21 -11.49 7.26 16.79
C GLN A 21 -10.15 7.98 16.71
N ARG A 22 -9.22 7.55 17.55
CA ARG A 22 -7.80 8.00 17.53
C ARG A 22 -7.05 7.15 16.55
N VAL A 23 -6.68 7.74 15.41
CA VAL A 23 -6.06 7.05 14.30
C VAL A 23 -4.57 7.40 14.23
N GLN A 24 -3.72 6.40 14.02
CA GLN A 24 -2.33 6.59 13.60
C GLN A 24 -2.15 6.04 12.18
N VAL A 25 -1.54 6.86 11.32
CA VAL A 25 -1.24 6.49 9.92
C VAL A 25 0.26 6.30 9.79
N PHE A 26 0.67 5.22 9.16
CA PHE A 26 2.07 4.89 8.87
C PHE A 26 2.32 4.78 7.37
N THR A 27 3.48 5.25 6.94
CA THR A 27 4.00 5.04 5.59
C THR A 27 5.44 4.55 5.65
N HIS A 28 5.89 3.85 4.61
CA HIS A 28 7.25 3.33 4.57
C HIS A 28 8.24 4.41 4.12
N ARG A 29 9.44 4.44 4.72
CA ARG A 29 10.49 5.40 4.38
C ARG A 29 10.93 5.38 2.91
N LEU A 30 10.71 4.28 2.17
CA LEU A 30 11.01 4.21 0.74
C LEU A 30 10.04 5.02 -0.11
N ASP A 31 8.86 5.37 0.42
CA ASP A 31 7.86 6.22 -0.26
C ASP A 31 8.14 7.73 -0.09
N LEU A 32 9.24 8.11 0.55
CA LEU A 32 9.62 9.51 0.80
C LEU A 32 9.92 10.35 -0.47
N CYS A 33 9.62 9.87 -1.65
CA CYS A 33 9.70 10.66 -2.89
C CYS A 33 8.84 11.95 -2.84
N SER A 34 7.93 12.07 -1.87
CA SER A 34 7.08 13.25 -1.64
C SER A 34 7.60 14.21 -0.55
N GLY A 35 8.67 13.88 0.17
CA GLY A 35 9.36 14.81 1.08
C GLY A 35 8.56 15.34 2.29
N THR A 36 7.45 14.71 2.67
CA THR A 36 6.57 15.21 3.74
C THR A 36 6.17 14.10 4.70
N ASP A 37 6.05 14.43 6.00
CA ASP A 37 5.49 13.57 7.06
C ASP A 37 3.95 13.42 6.90
N ARG A 38 3.49 13.21 5.67
CA ARG A 38 2.06 13.12 5.34
C ARG A 38 1.84 12.09 4.24
N VAL A 39 0.83 11.27 4.42
CA VAL A 39 0.26 10.47 3.32
C VAL A 39 -0.71 11.35 2.56
N ALA A 40 -0.52 11.47 1.26
CA ALA A 40 -1.37 12.27 0.38
C ALA A 40 -1.80 11.44 -0.84
N SER A 41 -3.09 11.56 -1.21
CA SER A 41 -3.59 10.99 -2.44
C SER A 41 -3.46 11.97 -3.61
N HIS A 42 -3.43 11.46 -4.84
CA HIS A 42 -3.49 12.29 -6.04
C HIS A 42 -4.78 13.15 -6.13
N ALA A 43 -5.84 12.77 -5.41
CA ALA A 43 -7.10 13.51 -5.32
C ALA A 43 -7.07 14.63 -4.26
N GLY A 44 -5.93 14.91 -3.64
CA GLY A 44 -5.76 15.99 -2.66
C GLY A 44 -6.25 15.66 -1.24
N LEU A 45 -6.55 14.40 -0.94
CA LEU A 45 -6.75 13.94 0.43
C LEU A 45 -5.38 13.76 1.07
N ASP A 46 -5.22 14.25 2.31
CA ASP A 46 -3.99 14.09 3.05
C ASP A 46 -4.27 13.85 4.55
N HIS A 47 -3.32 13.23 5.24
CA HIS A 47 -3.34 12.99 6.67
C HIS A 47 -1.90 12.98 7.21
N PRO A 48 -1.64 13.53 8.42
CA PRO A 48 -0.36 13.36 9.08
C PRO A 48 -0.02 11.88 9.23
N SER A 49 1.20 11.50 8.89
CA SER A 49 1.67 10.13 8.99
C SER A 49 3.00 10.04 9.71
N LEU A 50 3.26 8.87 10.28
CA LEU A 50 4.53 8.49 10.88
C LEU A 50 5.31 7.66 9.86
N VAL A 51 6.56 8.03 9.63
CA VAL A 51 7.45 7.29 8.75
C VAL A 51 8.06 6.14 9.53
N ALA A 52 7.91 4.93 9.01
CA ALA A 52 8.48 3.72 9.58
C ALA A 52 9.42 3.03 8.57
N GLY A 53 10.49 2.43 9.05
CA GLY A 53 11.43 1.70 8.22
C GLY A 53 11.26 0.18 8.29
N SER A 54 10.43 -0.29 9.22
CA SER A 54 10.14 -1.70 9.46
C SER A 54 8.80 -1.88 10.17
N ALA A 55 8.27 -3.09 10.14
CA ALA A 55 7.06 -3.44 10.90
C ALA A 55 7.27 -3.25 12.42
N ASP A 56 8.47 -3.51 12.92
CA ASP A 56 8.81 -3.32 14.33
C ASP A 56 8.80 -1.83 14.76
N ASP A 57 9.14 -0.91 13.85
CA ASP A 57 8.98 0.53 14.10
C ASP A 57 7.51 0.92 14.29
N ILE A 58 6.60 0.34 13.48
CA ILE A 58 5.16 0.51 13.67
C ILE A 58 4.76 0.03 15.06
N ARG A 59 5.13 -1.20 15.43
CA ARG A 59 4.82 -1.80 16.72
C ARG A 59 5.27 -0.93 17.91
N ARG A 60 6.45 -0.32 17.82
CA ARG A 60 6.99 0.57 18.88
C ARG A 60 6.33 1.94 18.93
N ALA A 61 5.85 2.45 17.79
CA ALA A 61 5.30 3.79 17.67
C ALA A 61 3.78 3.85 17.91
N VAL A 62 3.09 2.71 17.87
CA VAL A 62 1.66 2.68 18.19
C VAL A 62 1.44 2.98 19.65
N ARG A 63 0.59 3.98 19.91
CA ARG A 63 0.26 4.44 21.27
C ARG A 63 -0.83 3.55 21.86
N PRO A 64 -0.82 3.34 23.20
CA PRO A 64 -1.82 2.51 23.87
C PRO A 64 -3.27 2.97 23.66
N GLU A 65 -3.45 4.27 23.45
CA GLU A 65 -4.75 4.87 23.22
C GLU A 65 -5.22 4.86 21.77
N THR A 66 -4.44 4.31 20.84
CA THR A 66 -4.79 4.23 19.43
C THR A 66 -5.93 3.24 19.23
N ASP A 67 -7.00 3.69 18.57
CA ASP A 67 -8.17 2.87 18.27
C ASP A 67 -8.01 2.18 16.90
N MET A 68 -7.45 2.90 15.89
CA MET A 68 -7.22 2.33 14.56
C MET A 68 -5.80 2.67 14.05
N VAL A 69 -5.15 1.69 13.44
CA VAL A 69 -3.89 1.86 12.71
C VAL A 69 -4.14 1.76 11.21
N ALA A 70 -3.60 2.69 10.44
CA ALA A 70 -3.61 2.64 8.98
C ALA A 70 -2.17 2.54 8.46
N VAL A 71 -1.91 1.64 7.52
CA VAL A 71 -0.58 1.43 6.93
C VAL A 71 -0.69 1.56 5.43
N ASP A 72 -0.01 2.56 4.87
CA ASP A 72 0.13 2.73 3.42
C ASP A 72 1.43 2.11 2.91
N GLU A 73 1.46 1.78 1.62
CA GLU A 73 2.59 1.16 0.93
C GLU A 73 3.12 -0.09 1.66
N ALA A 74 2.19 -0.89 2.17
CA ALA A 74 2.46 -2.02 3.08
C ALA A 74 3.41 -3.08 2.50
N HIS A 75 3.49 -3.21 1.17
CA HIS A 75 4.39 -4.14 0.49
C HIS A 75 5.88 -3.86 0.72
N PHE A 76 6.24 -2.69 1.25
CA PHE A 76 7.62 -2.39 1.61
C PHE A 76 8.03 -2.89 3.00
N PHE A 77 7.08 -3.26 3.87
CA PHE A 77 7.38 -3.66 5.25
C PHE A 77 7.78 -5.14 5.41
N GLY A 78 7.61 -5.95 4.37
CA GLY A 78 7.93 -7.37 4.43
C GLY A 78 6.93 -8.20 5.24
N ALA A 79 7.22 -9.51 5.36
CA ALA A 79 6.30 -10.51 5.96
C ALA A 79 5.97 -10.22 7.43
N ASP A 80 6.89 -9.61 8.18
CA ASP A 80 6.73 -9.31 9.61
C ASP A 80 5.55 -8.38 9.89
N LEU A 81 5.09 -7.60 8.90
CA LEU A 81 3.93 -6.74 9.06
C LEU A 81 2.65 -7.54 9.37
N THR A 82 2.56 -8.78 8.91
CA THR A 82 1.39 -9.64 9.18
C THR A 82 1.20 -9.87 10.67
N GLU A 83 2.27 -10.22 11.39
CA GLU A 83 2.21 -10.41 12.84
C GLU A 83 1.97 -9.10 13.59
N VAL A 84 2.59 -8.02 13.14
CA VAL A 84 2.41 -6.70 13.76
C VAL A 84 0.98 -6.22 13.58
N ALA A 85 0.40 -6.35 12.38
CA ALA A 85 -0.97 -5.93 12.09
C ALA A 85 -2.00 -6.63 13.00
N ASP A 86 -1.83 -7.92 13.25
CA ASP A 86 -2.70 -8.71 14.14
C ASP A 86 -2.69 -8.20 15.59
N ARG A 87 -1.64 -7.51 16.03
CA ARG A 87 -1.41 -7.17 17.44
C ARG A 87 -1.57 -5.70 17.80
N VAL A 88 -1.51 -4.77 16.84
CA VAL A 88 -1.29 -3.35 17.17
C VAL A 88 -2.53 -2.51 17.37
N ALA A 89 -3.72 -2.94 16.99
CA ALA A 89 -4.90 -2.11 17.12
C ALA A 89 -6.10 -2.84 17.72
N ARG A 90 -6.80 -2.15 18.64
CA ARG A 90 -8.02 -2.66 19.29
C ARG A 90 -9.19 -2.76 18.33
N ASP A 91 -9.42 -1.69 17.56
CA ASP A 91 -10.59 -1.54 16.70
C ASP A 91 -10.26 -1.88 15.24
N GLY A 92 -9.02 -2.27 15.00
CA GLY A 92 -8.60 -2.82 13.73
C GLY A 92 -7.42 -2.13 13.07
N VAL A 93 -6.99 -2.75 12.01
CA VAL A 93 -5.92 -2.27 11.13
C VAL A 93 -6.47 -2.15 9.72
N VAL A 94 -6.15 -1.05 9.04
CA VAL A 94 -6.43 -0.88 7.62
C VAL A 94 -5.09 -0.82 6.89
N VAL A 95 -4.90 -1.73 5.95
CA VAL A 95 -3.65 -1.85 5.20
C VAL A 95 -3.92 -1.59 3.72
N ALA A 96 -3.10 -0.77 3.09
CA ALA A 96 -3.11 -0.54 1.66
C ALA A 96 -1.75 -0.84 1.06
N GLY A 97 -1.73 -1.39 -0.16
CA GLY A 97 -0.49 -1.72 -0.84
C GLY A 97 -0.71 -2.53 -2.12
N LEU A 98 0.38 -2.95 -2.72
CA LEU A 98 0.37 -3.79 -3.92
C LEU A 98 0.39 -5.27 -3.53
N ASP A 99 -0.57 -6.03 -4.04
CA ASP A 99 -0.70 -7.47 -3.82
C ASP A 99 0.00 -8.33 -4.88
N VAL A 100 0.43 -7.70 -5.98
CA VAL A 100 1.10 -8.35 -7.12
C VAL A 100 2.31 -7.52 -7.54
N THR A 101 3.44 -8.17 -7.78
CA THR A 101 4.65 -7.55 -8.33
C THR A 101 4.48 -7.25 -9.82
N PHE A 102 5.36 -6.43 -10.40
CA PHE A 102 5.40 -6.19 -11.86
C PHE A 102 5.70 -7.45 -12.68
N ALA A 103 6.23 -8.52 -12.05
CA ALA A 103 6.40 -9.84 -12.65
C ALA A 103 5.14 -10.73 -12.57
N GLY A 104 4.04 -10.21 -12.02
CA GLY A 104 2.78 -10.93 -11.87
C GLY A 104 2.77 -11.99 -10.77
N ARG A 105 3.67 -11.89 -9.80
CA ARG A 105 3.76 -12.80 -8.63
C ARG A 105 3.12 -12.16 -7.41
N PRO A 106 2.59 -12.96 -6.45
CA PRO A 106 2.16 -12.45 -5.17
C PRO A 106 3.24 -11.59 -4.51
N PHE A 107 2.85 -10.50 -3.86
CA PHE A 107 3.74 -9.54 -3.25
C PHE A 107 3.45 -9.45 -1.74
N GLU A 108 4.27 -10.17 -0.96
CA GLU A 108 4.15 -10.14 0.50
C GLU A 108 4.41 -8.73 1.07
N PRO A 109 3.73 -8.35 2.17
CA PRO A 109 2.87 -9.16 3.03
C PRO A 109 1.39 -9.18 2.61
N LEU A 110 1.01 -8.53 1.52
CA LEU A 110 -0.40 -8.34 1.17
C LEU A 110 -1.19 -9.65 1.02
N PRO A 111 -0.70 -10.70 0.31
CA PRO A 111 -1.42 -11.97 0.20
C PRO A 111 -1.69 -12.63 1.56
N SER A 112 -0.71 -12.60 2.46
CA SER A 112 -0.85 -13.14 3.82
C SER A 112 -1.85 -12.33 4.65
N LEU A 113 -1.79 -10.99 4.59
CA LEU A 113 -2.75 -10.10 5.23
C LEU A 113 -4.17 -10.29 4.68
N MET A 114 -4.32 -10.43 3.36
CA MET A 114 -5.61 -10.68 2.71
C MET A 114 -6.24 -12.00 3.17
N ALA A 115 -5.43 -13.02 3.47
CA ALA A 115 -5.91 -14.31 3.95
C ALA A 115 -6.44 -14.23 5.40
N LEU A 116 -5.92 -13.31 6.20
CA LEU A 116 -6.29 -13.12 7.62
C LEU A 116 -7.33 -12.04 7.84
N ALA A 117 -7.51 -11.13 6.88
CA ALA A 117 -8.39 -9.98 7.00
C ALA A 117 -9.88 -10.38 6.99
N GLU A 118 -10.69 -9.77 7.85
CA GLU A 118 -12.15 -9.89 7.83
C GLU A 118 -12.77 -9.28 6.57
N ARG A 119 -12.06 -8.32 5.97
CA ARG A 119 -12.51 -7.67 4.74
C ARG A 119 -11.35 -7.35 3.81
N VAL A 120 -11.50 -7.73 2.55
CA VAL A 120 -10.58 -7.41 1.47
C VAL A 120 -11.32 -6.68 0.36
N ASP A 121 -10.87 -5.47 0.03
CA ASP A 121 -11.34 -4.72 -1.13
C ASP A 121 -10.20 -4.68 -2.17
N LYS A 122 -10.32 -5.51 -3.19
CA LYS A 122 -9.36 -5.53 -4.30
C LYS A 122 -9.72 -4.49 -5.34
N LEU A 123 -9.00 -3.38 -5.34
CA LEU A 123 -9.20 -2.27 -6.26
C LEU A 123 -8.60 -2.58 -7.64
N THR A 124 -9.22 -2.04 -8.68
CA THR A 124 -8.75 -2.15 -10.06
C THR A 124 -8.43 -0.78 -10.63
N ALA A 125 -7.40 -0.69 -11.45
CA ALA A 125 -7.11 0.45 -12.30
C ALA A 125 -7.71 0.25 -13.70
N SER A 126 -7.58 1.24 -14.57
CA SER A 126 -7.94 1.10 -15.98
C SER A 126 -6.71 0.67 -16.80
N CYS A 127 -6.85 -0.39 -17.58
CA CYS A 127 -5.79 -0.84 -18.47
C CYS A 127 -5.47 0.25 -19.50
N THR A 128 -4.20 0.66 -19.58
CA THR A 128 -3.78 1.74 -20.49
C THR A 128 -3.86 1.36 -21.98
N VAL A 129 -4.11 0.07 -22.30
CA VAL A 129 -4.25 -0.40 -23.69
C VAL A 129 -5.72 -0.46 -24.13
N CYS A 130 -6.62 -0.95 -23.25
CA CYS A 130 -8.00 -1.21 -23.66
C CYS A 130 -9.08 -0.67 -22.71
N GLY A 131 -8.71 0.01 -21.63
CA GLY A 131 -9.65 0.56 -20.67
C GLY A 131 -10.31 -0.45 -19.71
N ALA A 132 -10.13 -1.77 -19.92
CA ALA A 132 -10.69 -2.78 -19.02
C ALA A 132 -10.02 -2.77 -17.64
N ASP A 133 -10.68 -3.39 -16.65
CA ASP A 133 -10.15 -3.53 -15.29
C ASP A 133 -8.77 -4.16 -15.27
N ALA A 134 -7.84 -3.49 -14.61
CA ALA A 134 -6.44 -3.85 -14.53
C ALA A 134 -6.02 -4.11 -13.09
N ILE A 135 -5.52 -5.31 -12.83
CA ILE A 135 -4.95 -5.72 -11.54
C ILE A 135 -3.43 -5.87 -11.58
N PHE A 136 -2.84 -5.80 -12.77
CA PHE A 136 -1.40 -5.88 -12.97
C PHE A 136 -0.82 -4.50 -13.31
N HIS A 137 0.47 -4.37 -13.13
CA HIS A 137 1.25 -3.25 -13.62
C HIS A 137 2.50 -3.79 -14.32
N ALA A 138 2.76 -3.31 -15.52
CA ALA A 138 3.95 -3.66 -16.29
C ALA A 138 4.99 -2.57 -16.15
N CYS A 139 6.24 -2.95 -15.96
CA CYS A 139 7.36 -2.02 -16.03
C CYS A 139 7.60 -1.64 -17.49
N VAL A 140 7.60 -0.35 -17.80
CA VAL A 140 7.84 0.19 -19.15
C VAL A 140 9.19 0.91 -19.25
N ALA A 141 9.88 1.10 -18.12
CA ALA A 141 11.24 1.59 -18.11
C ALA A 141 12.22 0.47 -18.51
N PRO A 142 13.34 0.77 -19.15
CA PRO A 142 14.39 -0.22 -19.42
C PRO A 142 14.99 -0.68 -18.09
N THR A 143 14.52 -1.79 -17.56
CA THR A 143 15.05 -2.40 -16.33
C THR A 143 15.96 -3.56 -16.70
N HIS A 144 17.18 -3.50 -16.21
CA HIS A 144 18.06 -4.66 -16.18
C HIS A 144 17.70 -5.49 -14.95
N ALA A 145 16.89 -6.50 -15.11
CA ALA A 145 16.86 -7.68 -14.27
C ALA A 145 15.47 -8.17 -13.87
N ALA A 146 15.33 -9.48 -13.87
CA ALA A 146 14.35 -10.24 -13.12
C ALA A 146 14.67 -10.09 -11.62
N ALA A 147 14.36 -8.94 -11.01
CA ALA A 147 14.60 -8.74 -9.59
C ALA A 147 13.55 -9.49 -8.78
N THR A 148 13.99 -10.42 -7.99
CA THR A 148 13.20 -11.16 -7.00
C THR A 148 13.01 -10.36 -5.71
N GLU A 149 13.75 -9.28 -5.52
CA GLU A 149 13.71 -8.43 -4.33
C GLU A 149 13.29 -7.01 -4.69
N VAL A 150 12.54 -6.37 -3.79
CA VAL A 150 12.17 -4.96 -3.90
C VAL A 150 13.37 -4.13 -3.48
N VAL A 151 13.94 -3.42 -4.43
CA VAL A 151 14.99 -2.44 -4.16
C VAL A 151 14.45 -1.03 -4.42
N ALA A 152 15.09 -0.02 -3.83
CA ALA A 152 14.68 1.38 -3.99
C ALA A 152 14.52 1.81 -5.46
N GLU A 153 15.22 1.17 -6.39
CA GLU A 153 15.14 1.40 -7.83
C GLU A 153 13.78 1.01 -8.44
N HIS A 154 13.02 0.13 -7.77
CA HIS A 154 11.68 -0.28 -8.18
C HIS A 154 10.58 0.67 -7.69
N VAL A 155 10.91 1.64 -6.85
CA VAL A 155 9.99 2.69 -6.44
C VAL A 155 9.80 3.67 -7.61
N GLY A 156 8.56 3.99 -7.93
CA GLY A 156 8.21 4.92 -8.99
C GLY A 156 6.74 4.87 -9.38
N GLY A 157 6.32 5.86 -10.12
CA GLY A 157 4.94 6.04 -10.56
C GLY A 157 4.74 5.73 -12.05
N GLY A 158 3.90 6.55 -12.70
CA GLY A 158 3.49 6.39 -14.09
C GLY A 158 4.63 6.51 -15.11
N GLU A 159 5.77 7.05 -14.72
CA GLU A 159 6.97 7.12 -15.55
C GLU A 159 7.65 5.75 -15.74
N LYS A 160 7.47 4.83 -14.79
CA LYS A 160 8.09 3.50 -14.82
C LYS A 160 7.09 2.37 -15.07
N TYR A 161 5.83 2.56 -14.67
CA TYR A 161 4.82 1.51 -14.66
C TYR A 161 3.55 1.93 -15.37
N GLN A 162 2.86 0.96 -15.95
CA GLN A 162 1.56 1.15 -16.56
C GLN A 162 0.59 0.03 -16.14
N ALA A 163 -0.67 0.41 -15.88
CA ALA A 163 -1.71 -0.55 -15.53
C ALA A 163 -2.05 -1.47 -16.72
N ARG A 164 -2.16 -2.75 -16.47
CA ARG A 164 -2.47 -3.79 -17.47
C ARG A 164 -3.57 -4.72 -16.96
N CYS A 165 -4.55 -5.00 -17.82
CA CYS A 165 -5.46 -6.12 -17.60
C CYS A 165 -4.75 -7.46 -17.84
N ARG A 166 -5.37 -8.56 -17.44
CA ARG A 166 -4.80 -9.91 -17.59
C ARG A 166 -4.42 -10.26 -19.04
N HIS A 167 -5.18 -9.75 -20.02
CA HIS A 167 -4.92 -9.99 -21.43
C HIS A 167 -3.65 -9.26 -21.91
N HIS A 168 -3.48 -7.99 -21.52
CA HIS A 168 -2.36 -7.16 -21.98
C HIS A 168 -1.13 -7.17 -21.07
N PHE A 169 -1.18 -7.91 -19.97
CA PHE A 169 -0.02 -8.09 -19.08
C PHE A 169 0.97 -9.11 -19.62
N ARG A 170 0.50 -10.11 -20.37
CA ARG A 170 1.31 -11.22 -20.90
C ARG A 170 1.74 -11.04 -22.36
N GLN A 171 1.44 -9.93 -22.98
CA GLN A 171 1.89 -9.54 -24.31
C GLN A 171 3.09 -8.59 -24.20
#